data_7e1d6039caa8371c8526ee69b566c997
#
_entry.id   7e1d6039caa8371c8526ee69b566c997
#
_cell.length_a   1.000
_cell.length_b   1.000
_cell.length_c   1.000
_cell.angle_alpha   90.00
_cell.angle_beta   90.00
_cell.angle_gamma   90.00
#
_symmetry.space_group_name_H-M   'P 1'
#
loop_
_entity.id
_entity.type
_entity.pdbx_description
1 polymer ?
#
loop_
_entity_poly.entity_id
_entity_poly.type
_entity_poly.pdbx_seq_one_letter_code
_entity_poly.pdbx_strand_id
1 'polypeptide(L)'
;SLIETPTDQHPLFITFREASESMDLENDKRENMLLSLKDNIEKFKSSYAKLKILVEENSNNAREFDGVWSLPNGDDYYKHRLQIFTTTDLTADEIHNLGLQMVEEIQSEIKRILSDEGYDVNRPLADLFVELNNDPRFLFEDSDKGREAILEEYRRINDETYAMLPDYFNELPKAKVVVKRVPIFSEKSAAGGYYQGSSLDGSRPAAWYANLYDINATQTFKMPALSFHEAVPGHHLQIALNQENQNQTLWNKFGYRTSAFSEGWALYAERLAVEAGLIKDPYEMIGSLQSELFRAARLVVDTGLHSKKWTREEAIIYMMDNAGEVRSESESEIERYIVWPGQATSYMIGRIKIMELRERAKTELGNRFDIKDFHSVVLMNGILPLTVLEALVDQYIKENS
;
A
#
# COMPACT_ATOMS: atom_id res chain seq x y z
N SER A 1 24.78 5.13 9.02
CA SER A 1 24.62 3.77 8.44
C SER A 1 24.57 2.73 9.55
N LEU A 2 23.69 1.73 9.47
CA LEU A 2 23.62 0.65 10.47
C LEU A 2 24.96 -0.08 10.65
N ILE A 3 25.80 -0.12 9.62
CA ILE A 3 27.15 -0.73 9.68
C ILE A 3 28.08 0.07 10.60
N GLU A 4 27.95 1.39 10.63
CA GLU A 4 28.84 2.32 11.38
C GLU A 4 28.31 2.61 12.79
N THR A 5 27.04 2.35 13.06
CA THR A 5 26.43 2.58 14.38
C THR A 5 27.12 1.73 15.44
N PRO A 6 27.55 2.29 16.57
CA PRO A 6 28.10 1.50 17.69
C PRO A 6 27.11 0.40 18.12
N THR A 7 27.63 -0.77 18.46
CA THR A 7 26.80 -1.97 18.73
C THR A 7 25.78 -1.77 19.86
N ASP A 8 26.16 -1.02 20.89
CA ASP A 8 25.29 -0.67 22.02
C ASP A 8 24.20 0.36 21.67
N GLN A 9 24.37 1.10 20.56
CA GLN A 9 23.42 2.05 19.99
C GLN A 9 22.68 1.47 18.77
N HIS A 10 23.02 0.24 18.37
CA HIS A 10 22.40 -0.39 17.22
C HIS A 10 20.93 -0.70 17.50
N PRO A 11 19.98 -0.41 16.60
CA PRO A 11 18.55 -0.62 16.83
C PRO A 11 18.21 -2.04 17.29
N LEU A 12 18.83 -3.06 16.69
CA LEU A 12 18.63 -4.45 17.10
C LEU A 12 19.03 -4.69 18.57
N PHE A 13 20.11 -4.03 19.04
CA PHE A 13 20.56 -4.15 20.41
C PHE A 13 19.60 -3.45 21.38
N ILE A 14 19.20 -2.22 21.05
CA ILE A 14 18.28 -1.42 21.88
C ILE A 14 16.95 -2.14 22.04
N THR A 15 16.31 -2.54 20.92
CA THR A 15 15.02 -3.21 20.92
C THR A 15 15.05 -4.52 21.73
N PHE A 16 16.11 -5.31 21.53
CA PHE A 16 16.23 -6.58 22.27
C PHE A 16 16.46 -6.37 23.77
N ARG A 17 17.30 -5.39 24.13
CA ARG A 17 17.54 -5.03 25.53
C ARG A 17 16.23 -4.64 26.23
N GLU A 18 15.49 -3.70 25.65
CA GLU A 18 14.20 -3.25 26.18
C GLU A 18 13.19 -4.41 26.31
N ALA A 19 13.10 -5.26 25.28
CA ALA A 19 12.26 -6.44 25.34
C ALA A 19 12.69 -7.40 26.46
N SER A 20 14.00 -7.62 26.64
CA SER A 20 14.54 -8.52 27.67
C SER A 20 14.34 -8.00 29.10
N GLU A 21 14.24 -6.67 29.27
CA GLU A 21 13.94 -6.04 30.57
C GLU A 21 12.50 -6.32 31.02
N SER A 22 11.59 -6.48 30.07
CA SER A 22 10.17 -6.82 30.37
C SER A 22 9.94 -8.33 30.60
N MET A 23 10.94 -9.17 30.35
CA MET A 23 10.86 -10.62 30.54
C MET A 23 11.30 -11.04 31.96
N ASP A 24 10.66 -12.05 32.52
CA ASP A 24 11.10 -12.67 33.76
C ASP A 24 12.29 -13.60 33.51
N LEU A 25 13.49 -12.98 33.44
CA LEU A 25 14.76 -13.64 33.21
C LEU A 25 15.74 -13.39 34.35
N GLU A 26 16.48 -14.42 34.75
CA GLU A 26 17.62 -14.28 35.66
C GLU A 26 18.66 -13.32 35.06
N ASN A 27 19.29 -12.46 35.87
CA ASN A 27 20.22 -11.44 35.42
C ASN A 27 21.39 -12.03 34.62
N ASP A 28 22.00 -13.12 35.10
CA ASP A 28 23.11 -13.78 34.40
C ASP A 28 22.69 -14.28 33.01
N LYS A 29 21.48 -14.79 32.87
CA LYS A 29 20.95 -15.23 31.59
C LYS A 29 20.73 -14.05 30.63
N ARG A 30 20.17 -12.95 31.13
CA ARG A 30 19.97 -11.71 30.35
C ARG A 30 21.31 -11.15 29.89
N GLU A 31 22.31 -11.04 30.76
CA GLU A 31 23.65 -10.55 30.41
C GLU A 31 24.31 -11.43 29.33
N ASN A 32 24.25 -12.73 29.47
CA ASN A 32 24.78 -13.66 28.46
C ASN A 32 24.09 -13.52 27.12
N MET A 33 22.77 -13.32 27.10
CA MET A 33 22.02 -13.07 25.87
C MET A 33 22.44 -11.75 25.21
N LEU A 34 22.63 -10.67 25.98
CA LEU A 34 23.07 -9.37 25.46
C LEU A 34 24.51 -9.43 24.93
N LEU A 35 25.41 -10.16 25.59
CA LEU A 35 26.78 -10.38 25.09
C LEU A 35 26.74 -11.15 23.76
N SER A 36 26.00 -12.24 23.70
CA SER A 36 25.83 -13.02 22.47
C SER A 36 25.23 -12.17 21.33
N LEU A 37 24.27 -11.32 21.66
CA LEU A 37 23.69 -10.40 20.67
C LEU A 37 24.72 -9.40 20.12
N LYS A 38 25.58 -8.82 20.98
CA LYS A 38 26.67 -7.94 20.52
C LYS A 38 27.56 -8.63 19.49
N ASP A 39 28.02 -9.84 19.79
CA ASP A 39 28.83 -10.62 18.85
C ASP A 39 28.13 -10.90 17.52
N ASN A 40 26.83 -11.20 17.58
CA ASN A 40 26.04 -11.45 16.39
C ASN A 40 25.78 -10.17 15.57
N ILE A 41 25.61 -9.01 16.20
CA ILE A 41 25.51 -7.71 15.53
C ILE A 41 26.84 -7.39 14.80
N GLU A 42 28.01 -7.65 15.39
CA GLU A 42 29.29 -7.44 14.69
C GLU A 42 29.46 -8.36 13.48
N LYS A 43 29.01 -9.61 13.56
CA LYS A 43 28.98 -10.52 12.39
C LYS A 43 28.02 -10.02 11.32
N PHE A 44 26.85 -9.53 11.72
CA PHE A 44 25.86 -8.92 10.83
C PHE A 44 26.46 -7.70 10.10
N LYS A 45 27.07 -6.76 10.83
CA LYS A 45 27.74 -5.59 10.24
C LYS A 45 28.84 -6.00 9.24
N SER A 46 29.66 -7.00 9.61
CA SER A 46 30.69 -7.52 8.70
C SER A 46 30.11 -8.09 7.41
N SER A 47 28.99 -8.79 7.49
CA SER A 47 28.29 -9.33 6.31
C SER A 47 27.71 -8.24 5.42
N TYR A 48 27.10 -7.22 6.03
CA TYR A 48 26.57 -6.07 5.30
C TYR A 48 27.67 -5.21 4.68
N ALA A 49 28.85 -5.09 5.33
CA ALA A 49 30.00 -4.40 4.75
C ALA A 49 30.48 -5.11 3.46
N LYS A 50 30.50 -6.45 3.44
CA LYS A 50 30.82 -7.21 2.22
C LYS A 50 29.78 -7.02 1.13
N LEU A 51 28.49 -7.01 1.50
CA LEU A 51 27.40 -6.73 0.55
C LEU A 51 27.53 -5.32 -0.05
N LYS A 52 27.84 -4.32 0.79
CA LYS A 52 28.08 -2.94 0.34
C LYS A 52 29.18 -2.89 -0.73
N ILE A 53 30.34 -3.52 -0.47
CA ILE A 53 31.46 -3.59 -1.42
C ILE A 53 30.99 -4.23 -2.74
N LEU A 54 30.29 -5.36 -2.68
CA LEU A 54 29.76 -6.04 -3.87
C LEU A 54 28.81 -5.14 -4.67
N VAL A 55 27.93 -4.39 -4.01
CA VAL A 55 27.01 -3.46 -4.65
C VAL A 55 27.79 -2.31 -5.31
N GLU A 56 28.79 -1.75 -4.61
CA GLU A 56 29.65 -0.69 -5.15
C GLU A 56 30.45 -1.16 -6.38
N GLU A 57 31.00 -2.37 -6.34
CA GLU A 57 31.66 -2.98 -7.49
C GLU A 57 30.71 -3.20 -8.69
N ASN A 58 29.51 -3.70 -8.42
CA ASN A 58 28.50 -3.92 -9.45
C ASN A 58 27.96 -2.61 -10.04
N SER A 59 27.95 -1.51 -9.29
CA SER A 59 27.49 -0.21 -9.78
C SER A 59 28.32 0.30 -10.97
N ASN A 60 29.61 -0.08 -11.03
CA ASN A 60 30.49 0.24 -12.15
C ASN A 60 30.12 -0.48 -13.45
N ASN A 61 29.32 -1.55 -13.34
CA ASN A 61 28.82 -2.35 -14.45
C ASN A 61 27.30 -2.16 -14.63
N ALA A 62 26.72 -1.13 -14.02
CA ALA A 62 25.31 -0.84 -14.17
C ALA A 62 24.95 -0.57 -15.64
N ARG A 63 23.75 -1.00 -16.03
CA ARG A 63 23.25 -0.78 -17.39
C ARG A 63 22.95 0.70 -17.60
N GLU A 64 23.07 1.15 -18.84
CA GLU A 64 22.72 2.53 -19.26
C GLU A 64 21.22 2.79 -19.20
N PHE A 65 20.41 1.74 -19.39
CA PHE A 65 18.95 1.85 -19.51
C PHE A 65 18.23 1.24 -18.31
N ASP A 66 17.18 1.91 -17.85
CA ASP A 66 16.41 1.55 -16.66
C ASP A 66 15.40 0.43 -16.91
N GLY A 67 14.78 0.42 -18.10
CA GLY A 67 13.73 -0.54 -18.44
C GLY A 67 14.27 -1.95 -18.76
N VAL A 68 13.47 -2.98 -18.44
CA VAL A 68 13.82 -4.39 -18.71
C VAL A 68 13.83 -4.74 -20.20
N TRP A 69 13.24 -3.92 -21.05
CA TRP A 69 13.35 -4.04 -22.51
C TRP A 69 14.80 -4.08 -22.99
N SER A 70 15.75 -3.54 -22.22
CA SER A 70 17.18 -3.53 -22.53
C SER A 70 17.87 -4.87 -22.19
N LEU A 71 17.19 -5.81 -21.54
CA LEU A 71 17.68 -7.15 -21.23
C LEU A 71 17.48 -8.11 -22.41
N PRO A 72 18.31 -9.16 -22.53
CA PRO A 72 17.98 -10.29 -23.42
C PRO A 72 16.59 -10.83 -23.08
N ASN A 73 15.73 -10.96 -24.09
CA ASN A 73 14.31 -11.36 -23.93
C ASN A 73 13.51 -10.48 -22.96
N GLY A 74 13.84 -9.16 -22.87
CA GLY A 74 13.24 -8.23 -21.94
C GLY A 74 11.72 -8.11 -22.08
N ASP A 75 11.21 -8.12 -23.32
CA ASP A 75 9.76 -8.04 -23.59
C ASP A 75 9.01 -9.26 -23.07
N ASP A 76 9.54 -10.47 -23.29
CA ASP A 76 8.96 -11.72 -22.75
C ASP A 76 9.04 -11.75 -21.22
N TYR A 77 10.17 -11.27 -20.67
CA TYR A 77 10.33 -11.13 -19.22
C TYR A 77 9.30 -10.18 -18.64
N TYR A 78 9.10 -9.01 -19.24
CA TYR A 78 8.12 -8.03 -18.75
C TYR A 78 6.69 -8.56 -18.84
N LYS A 79 6.33 -9.19 -19.97
CA LYS A 79 5.04 -9.88 -20.13
C LYS A 79 4.81 -10.90 -18.99
N HIS A 80 5.80 -11.72 -18.69
CA HIS A 80 5.72 -12.68 -17.59
C HIS A 80 5.58 -11.99 -16.23
N ARG A 81 6.27 -10.87 -16.01
CA ARG A 81 6.14 -10.09 -14.76
C ARG A 81 4.72 -9.54 -14.59
N LEU A 82 4.15 -8.98 -15.66
CA LEU A 82 2.75 -8.53 -15.64
C LEU A 82 1.80 -9.67 -15.27
N GLN A 83 1.92 -10.84 -15.91
CA GLN A 83 1.09 -12.00 -15.59
C GLN A 83 1.21 -12.44 -14.12
N ILE A 84 2.43 -12.46 -13.56
CA ILE A 84 2.64 -12.82 -12.15
C ILE A 84 1.95 -11.82 -11.23
N PHE A 85 2.13 -10.51 -11.47
CA PHE A 85 1.64 -9.50 -10.54
C PHE A 85 0.18 -9.17 -10.71
N THR A 86 -0.34 -9.14 -11.93
CA THR A 86 -1.76 -8.86 -12.18
C THR A 86 -2.62 -10.10 -12.14
N THR A 87 -2.02 -11.28 -12.34
CA THR A 87 -2.72 -12.57 -12.50
C THR A 87 -3.78 -12.53 -13.63
N THR A 88 -3.52 -11.72 -14.66
CA THR A 88 -4.34 -11.57 -15.87
C THR A 88 -3.48 -11.75 -17.12
N ASP A 89 -4.11 -11.83 -18.28
CA ASP A 89 -3.45 -11.89 -19.59
C ASP A 89 -3.34 -10.51 -20.27
N LEU A 90 -3.61 -9.42 -19.54
CA LEU A 90 -3.51 -8.07 -20.07
C LEU A 90 -2.10 -7.75 -20.55
N THR A 91 -2.01 -7.18 -21.75
CA THR A 91 -0.76 -6.73 -22.34
C THR A 91 -0.30 -5.40 -21.73
N ALA A 92 0.99 -5.10 -21.89
CA ALA A 92 1.53 -3.82 -21.47
C ALA A 92 0.80 -2.62 -22.13
N ASP A 93 0.39 -2.75 -23.42
CA ASP A 93 -0.33 -1.72 -24.14
C ASP A 93 -1.74 -1.50 -23.59
N GLU A 94 -2.46 -2.57 -23.27
CA GLU A 94 -3.80 -2.48 -22.67
C GLU A 94 -3.72 -1.83 -21.29
N ILE A 95 -2.75 -2.22 -20.44
CA ILE A 95 -2.54 -1.64 -19.12
C ILE A 95 -2.16 -0.16 -19.22
N HIS A 96 -1.27 0.20 -20.15
CA HIS A 96 -0.84 1.58 -20.37
C HIS A 96 -2.02 2.48 -20.77
N ASN A 97 -2.79 2.05 -21.77
CA ASN A 97 -3.94 2.82 -22.27
C ASN A 97 -5.04 2.95 -21.21
N LEU A 98 -5.29 1.88 -20.43
CA LEU A 98 -6.21 1.92 -19.30
C LEU A 98 -5.75 2.94 -18.25
N GLY A 99 -4.44 2.96 -17.96
CA GLY A 99 -3.85 3.94 -17.04
C GLY A 99 -4.04 5.38 -17.52
N LEU A 100 -3.77 5.66 -18.80
CA LEU A 100 -3.97 7.00 -19.39
C LEU A 100 -5.42 7.46 -19.30
N GLN A 101 -6.37 6.59 -19.65
CA GLN A 101 -7.80 6.89 -19.56
C GLN A 101 -8.21 7.21 -18.11
N MET A 102 -7.81 6.37 -17.16
CA MET A 102 -8.16 6.58 -15.75
C MET A 102 -7.55 7.86 -15.18
N VAL A 103 -6.30 8.18 -15.54
CA VAL A 103 -5.66 9.43 -15.13
C VAL A 103 -6.49 10.63 -15.62
N GLU A 104 -6.92 10.65 -16.88
CA GLU A 104 -7.75 11.74 -17.45
C GLU A 104 -9.11 11.85 -16.72
N GLU A 105 -9.78 10.73 -16.50
CA GLU A 105 -11.08 10.68 -15.82
C GLU A 105 -10.99 11.19 -14.38
N ILE A 106 -10.00 10.73 -13.62
CA ILE A 106 -9.82 11.13 -12.22
C ILE A 106 -9.40 12.60 -12.12
N GLN A 107 -8.48 13.06 -12.98
CA GLN A 107 -8.09 14.47 -13.02
C GLN A 107 -9.27 15.38 -13.34
N SER A 108 -10.16 14.96 -14.25
CA SER A 108 -11.37 15.71 -14.60
C SER A 108 -12.31 15.84 -13.41
N GLU A 109 -12.48 14.78 -12.62
CA GLU A 109 -13.32 14.82 -11.42
C GLU A 109 -12.70 15.67 -10.32
N ILE A 110 -11.39 15.58 -10.09
CA ILE A 110 -10.67 16.46 -9.13
C ILE A 110 -10.83 17.92 -9.54
N LYS A 111 -10.63 18.26 -10.82
CA LYS A 111 -10.81 19.63 -11.30
C LYS A 111 -12.24 20.13 -11.13
N ARG A 112 -13.24 19.25 -11.33
CA ARG A 112 -14.64 19.62 -11.08
C ARG A 112 -14.85 20.01 -9.62
N ILE A 113 -14.38 19.20 -8.66
CA ILE A 113 -14.50 19.49 -7.23
C ILE A 113 -13.75 20.77 -6.87
N LEU A 114 -12.51 20.93 -7.35
CA LEU A 114 -11.71 22.14 -7.13
C LEU A 114 -12.39 23.40 -7.67
N SER A 115 -13.05 23.32 -8.83
CA SER A 115 -13.82 24.42 -9.39
C SER A 115 -15.00 24.80 -8.50
N ASP A 116 -15.72 23.79 -7.96
CA ASP A 116 -16.84 24.02 -7.05
C ASP A 116 -16.37 24.67 -5.72
N GLU A 117 -15.14 24.39 -5.30
CA GLU A 117 -14.47 25.00 -4.13
C GLU A 117 -13.78 26.37 -4.45
N GLY A 118 -13.92 26.87 -5.68
CA GLY A 118 -13.47 28.21 -6.07
C GLY A 118 -12.03 28.32 -6.55
N TYR A 119 -11.35 27.20 -6.84
CA TYR A 119 -9.99 27.21 -7.41
C TYR A 119 -10.02 27.49 -8.92
N ASP A 120 -8.97 28.16 -9.43
CA ASP A 120 -8.77 28.35 -10.88
C ASP A 120 -8.20 27.07 -11.52
N VAL A 121 -9.09 26.24 -12.06
CA VAL A 121 -8.76 24.95 -12.69
C VAL A 121 -8.13 25.06 -14.08
N ASN A 122 -7.92 26.27 -14.61
CA ASN A 122 -7.12 26.49 -15.82
C ASN A 122 -5.61 26.38 -15.52
N ARG A 123 -5.22 26.44 -14.27
CA ARG A 123 -3.85 26.18 -13.81
C ARG A 123 -3.51 24.69 -13.93
N PRO A 124 -2.22 24.33 -14.07
CA PRO A 124 -1.78 22.94 -13.94
C PRO A 124 -2.26 22.29 -12.65
N LEU A 125 -2.73 21.05 -12.75
CA LEU A 125 -3.24 20.32 -11.57
C LEU A 125 -2.14 20.11 -10.51
N ALA A 126 -0.89 19.92 -10.94
CA ALA A 126 0.26 19.83 -10.04
C ALA A 126 0.41 21.08 -9.16
N ASP A 127 0.21 22.30 -9.74
CA ASP A 127 0.28 23.55 -8.96
C ASP A 127 -0.85 23.63 -7.92
N LEU A 128 -2.04 23.14 -8.27
CA LEU A 128 -3.19 23.11 -7.34
C LEU A 128 -2.94 22.11 -6.20
N PHE A 129 -2.32 20.97 -6.48
CA PHE A 129 -1.91 20.02 -5.42
C PHE A 129 -0.84 20.63 -4.50
N VAL A 130 0.14 21.35 -5.06
CA VAL A 130 1.13 22.07 -4.24
C VAL A 130 0.45 23.08 -3.33
N GLU A 131 -0.53 23.81 -3.84
CA GLU A 131 -1.32 24.78 -3.05
C GLU A 131 -2.08 24.07 -1.92
N LEU A 132 -2.83 23.01 -2.21
CA LEU A 132 -3.56 22.23 -1.22
C LEU A 132 -2.65 21.61 -0.16
N ASN A 133 -1.53 21.01 -0.59
CA ASN A 133 -0.60 20.35 0.32
C ASN A 133 0.08 21.31 1.30
N ASN A 134 0.16 22.60 0.96
CA ASN A 134 0.74 23.66 1.81
C ASN A 134 -0.31 24.53 2.49
N ASP A 135 -1.60 24.27 2.33
CA ASP A 135 -2.65 25.03 2.96
C ASP A 135 -2.67 24.74 4.48
N PRO A 136 -2.48 25.78 5.33
CA PRO A 136 -2.46 25.60 6.78
C PRO A 136 -3.71 24.95 7.39
N ARG A 137 -4.85 24.98 6.67
CA ARG A 137 -6.08 24.31 7.10
C ARG A 137 -5.92 22.79 7.24
N PHE A 138 -4.99 22.20 6.48
CA PHE A 138 -4.82 20.76 6.38
C PHE A 138 -3.54 20.24 7.05
N LEU A 139 -2.74 21.14 7.64
CA LEU A 139 -1.46 20.78 8.24
C LEU A 139 -1.57 20.66 9.76
N PHE A 140 -0.78 19.75 10.31
CA PHE A 140 -0.54 19.66 11.74
C PHE A 140 0.66 20.50 12.15
N GLU A 141 0.72 20.91 13.42
CA GLU A 141 1.90 21.58 13.97
C GLU A 141 3.12 20.66 13.90
N ASP A 142 4.27 21.16 13.38
CA ASP A 142 5.50 20.36 13.37
C ASP A 142 6.11 20.28 14.77
N SER A 143 5.56 19.38 15.56
CA SER A 143 5.93 19.10 16.94
C SER A 143 5.60 17.65 17.30
N ASP A 144 6.10 17.16 18.44
CA ASP A 144 5.71 15.85 18.95
C ASP A 144 4.21 15.81 19.30
N LYS A 145 3.63 16.95 19.71
CA LYS A 145 2.19 17.08 19.93
C LYS A 145 1.40 16.94 18.62
N GLY A 146 1.89 17.55 17.54
CA GLY A 146 1.27 17.39 16.21
C GLY A 146 1.36 15.95 15.71
N ARG A 147 2.47 15.27 15.94
CA ARG A 147 2.61 13.83 15.60
C ARG A 147 1.62 12.96 16.38
N GLU A 148 1.42 13.23 17.66
CA GLU A 148 0.38 12.50 18.42
C GLU A 148 -1.03 12.82 17.94
N ALA A 149 -1.32 14.08 17.57
CA ALA A 149 -2.60 14.48 16.99
C ALA A 149 -2.90 13.74 15.67
N ILE A 150 -1.90 13.51 14.82
CA ILE A 150 -2.04 12.66 13.62
C ILE A 150 -2.44 11.23 14.01
N LEU A 151 -1.75 10.63 14.98
CA LEU A 151 -2.08 9.27 15.42
C LEU A 151 -3.48 9.18 16.04
N GLU A 152 -3.90 10.19 16.78
CA GLU A 152 -5.25 10.28 17.34
C GLU A 152 -6.30 10.40 16.23
N GLU A 153 -6.05 11.22 15.21
CA GLU A 153 -6.95 11.36 14.07
C GLU A 153 -7.08 10.07 13.28
N TYR A 154 -6.01 9.34 13.04
CA TYR A 154 -6.08 8.01 12.43
C TYR A 154 -6.86 7.00 13.27
N ARG A 155 -6.71 7.03 14.62
CA ARG A 155 -7.52 6.20 15.52
C ARG A 155 -9.00 6.54 15.41
N ARG A 156 -9.33 7.83 15.37
CA ARG A 156 -10.72 8.31 15.21
C ARG A 156 -11.33 7.83 13.89
N ILE A 157 -10.63 8.02 12.76
CA ILE A 157 -11.09 7.57 11.44
C ILE A 157 -11.31 6.04 11.47
N ASN A 158 -10.39 5.30 12.06
CA ASN A 158 -10.47 3.85 12.17
C ASN A 158 -11.69 3.41 13.00
N ASP A 159 -11.94 4.04 14.17
CA ASP A 159 -13.09 3.72 15.01
C ASP A 159 -14.43 4.02 14.32
N GLU A 160 -14.53 5.12 13.60
CA GLU A 160 -15.71 5.45 12.77
C GLU A 160 -15.93 4.40 11.68
N THR A 161 -14.85 3.94 11.05
CA THR A 161 -14.94 2.92 10.01
C THR A 161 -15.36 1.56 10.56
N TYR A 162 -14.91 1.17 11.74
CA TYR A 162 -15.38 -0.05 12.39
C TYR A 162 -16.89 -0.07 12.61
N ALA A 163 -17.52 1.07 12.86
CA ALA A 163 -18.95 1.17 13.07
C ALA A 163 -19.78 0.80 11.83
N MET A 164 -19.25 1.01 10.62
CA MET A 164 -19.96 0.69 9.37
C MET A 164 -19.79 -0.77 8.94
N LEU A 165 -18.75 -1.49 9.40
CA LEU A 165 -18.45 -2.84 8.92
C LEU A 165 -19.63 -3.82 8.98
N PRO A 166 -20.46 -3.86 10.04
CA PRO A 166 -21.60 -4.77 10.10
C PRO A 166 -22.63 -4.58 8.99
N ASP A 167 -22.67 -3.42 8.34
CA ASP A 167 -23.60 -3.14 7.23
C ASP A 167 -23.09 -3.69 5.90
N TYR A 168 -21.79 -3.98 5.80
CA TYR A 168 -21.12 -4.40 4.56
C TYR A 168 -20.47 -5.78 4.62
N PHE A 169 -20.32 -6.38 5.81
CA PHE A 169 -19.61 -7.65 5.98
C PHE A 169 -20.37 -8.60 6.91
N ASN A 170 -20.44 -9.88 6.53
CA ASN A 170 -20.96 -10.96 7.38
C ASN A 170 -19.93 -11.38 8.43
N GLU A 171 -18.64 -11.41 8.05
CA GLU A 171 -17.53 -11.78 8.91
C GLU A 171 -16.72 -10.56 9.29
N LEU A 172 -16.41 -10.43 10.58
CA LEU A 172 -15.59 -9.37 11.12
C LEU A 172 -14.36 -9.93 11.84
N PRO A 173 -13.19 -9.28 11.74
CA PRO A 173 -11.99 -9.75 12.42
C PRO A 173 -12.14 -9.64 13.94
N LYS A 174 -11.64 -10.65 14.67
CA LYS A 174 -11.55 -10.63 16.14
C LYS A 174 -10.37 -9.80 16.60
N ALA A 175 -9.25 -9.87 15.87
CA ALA A 175 -8.09 -9.05 16.13
C ALA A 175 -8.41 -7.59 15.80
N LYS A 176 -8.07 -6.70 16.73
CA LYS A 176 -8.12 -5.24 16.49
C LYS A 176 -6.78 -4.76 15.94
N VAL A 177 -6.84 -3.72 15.12
CA VAL A 177 -5.64 -3.02 14.65
C VAL A 177 -5.36 -1.82 15.55
N VAL A 178 -4.08 -1.64 15.90
CA VAL A 178 -3.60 -0.45 16.60
C VAL A 178 -2.84 0.44 15.63
N VAL A 179 -3.00 1.76 15.76
CA VAL A 179 -2.24 2.75 14.99
C VAL A 179 -0.96 3.09 15.73
N LYS A 180 0.17 3.00 15.06
CA LYS A 180 1.50 3.29 15.60
C LYS A 180 2.29 4.18 14.67
N ARG A 181 3.26 4.88 15.24
CA ARG A 181 4.30 5.55 14.47
C ARG A 181 5.30 4.53 13.93
N VAL A 182 5.77 4.69 12.69
CA VAL A 182 6.95 3.96 12.17
C VAL A 182 8.12 4.19 13.13
N PRO A 183 8.93 3.18 13.46
CA PRO A 183 10.09 3.37 14.32
C PRO A 183 11.02 4.46 13.78
N ILE A 184 11.41 5.42 14.60
CA ILE A 184 12.14 6.65 14.21
C ILE A 184 13.41 6.33 13.40
N PHE A 185 14.11 5.25 13.73
CA PHE A 185 15.33 4.85 13.02
C PHE A 185 15.08 4.41 11.55
N SER A 186 13.87 4.05 11.19
CA SER A 186 13.48 3.59 9.85
C SER A 186 12.57 4.55 9.09
N GLU A 187 12.03 5.59 9.72
CA GLU A 187 11.08 6.52 9.10
C GLU A 187 11.60 7.11 7.79
N LYS A 188 12.88 7.50 7.74
CA LYS A 188 13.47 8.15 6.57
C LYS A 188 13.44 7.27 5.30
N SER A 189 13.40 5.95 5.46
CA SER A 189 13.45 4.99 4.35
C SER A 189 12.18 4.14 4.24
N ALA A 190 11.21 4.33 5.13
CA ALA A 190 9.94 3.62 5.10
C ALA A 190 8.94 4.32 4.17
N ALA A 191 8.00 3.55 3.62
CA ALA A 191 6.84 4.11 2.93
C ALA A 191 5.98 4.99 3.85
N GLY A 192 5.05 5.76 3.31
CA GLY A 192 4.13 6.63 4.06
C GLY A 192 3.29 5.90 5.11
N GLY A 193 3.05 4.61 4.92
CA GLY A 193 2.41 3.72 5.88
C GLY A 193 2.54 2.26 5.47
N TYR A 194 2.34 1.35 6.43
CA TYR A 194 2.27 -0.08 6.15
C TYR A 194 1.52 -0.83 7.26
N TYR A 195 0.85 -1.91 6.87
CA TYR A 195 0.15 -2.81 7.80
C TYR A 195 1.03 -4.00 8.20
N GLN A 196 0.92 -4.40 9.48
CA GLN A 196 1.50 -5.62 10.03
C GLN A 196 0.42 -6.46 10.73
N GLY A 197 0.18 -7.68 10.24
CA GLY A 197 -0.78 -8.60 10.84
C GLY A 197 -0.46 -8.99 12.28
N SER A 198 -1.46 -9.44 13.04
CA SER A 198 -1.29 -9.97 14.38
C SER A 198 -0.43 -11.24 14.40
N SER A 199 0.15 -11.58 15.56
CA SER A 199 0.70 -12.93 15.73
C SER A 199 -0.43 -13.97 15.78
N LEU A 200 -0.13 -15.21 15.38
CA LEU A 200 -1.14 -16.29 15.34
C LEU A 200 -1.65 -16.68 16.72
N ASP A 201 -0.82 -16.53 17.73
CA ASP A 201 -1.13 -16.83 19.14
C ASP A 201 -1.83 -15.65 19.85
N GLY A 202 -2.04 -14.52 19.14
CA GLY A 202 -2.66 -13.31 19.69
C GLY A 202 -1.77 -12.51 20.65
N SER A 203 -0.52 -12.91 20.87
CA SER A 203 0.41 -12.21 21.79
C SER A 203 0.81 -10.82 21.30
N ARG A 204 0.78 -10.58 19.99
CA ARG A 204 1.05 -9.29 19.36
C ARG A 204 -0.17 -8.84 18.54
N PRO A 205 -0.74 -7.66 18.83
CA PRO A 205 -1.86 -7.14 18.05
C PRO A 205 -1.43 -6.83 16.60
N ALA A 206 -2.42 -6.76 15.71
CA ALA A 206 -2.22 -6.16 14.42
C ALA A 206 -1.90 -4.66 14.58
N ALA A 207 -1.07 -4.13 13.70
CA ALA A 207 -0.74 -2.70 13.72
C ALA A 207 -0.61 -2.16 12.29
N TRP A 208 -1.12 -0.97 12.07
CA TRP A 208 -0.68 -0.19 10.94
C TRP A 208 0.19 0.97 11.41
N TYR A 209 1.25 1.21 10.66
CA TYR A 209 2.29 2.15 11.02
C TYR A 209 2.22 3.36 10.10
N ALA A 210 2.01 4.56 10.68
CA ALA A 210 2.09 5.83 9.98
C ALA A 210 3.52 6.36 10.01
N ASN A 211 4.04 6.76 8.86
CA ASN A 211 5.32 7.43 8.76
C ASN A 211 5.14 8.92 9.09
N LEU A 212 5.80 9.38 10.15
CA LEU A 212 5.73 10.77 10.62
C LEU A 212 7.08 11.48 10.54
N TYR A 213 7.96 11.04 9.62
CA TYR A 213 9.26 11.66 9.37
C TYR A 213 9.10 13.11 8.92
N ASP A 214 8.33 13.32 7.88
CA ASP A 214 7.90 14.65 7.42
C ASP A 214 6.42 14.83 7.75
N ILE A 215 6.14 15.60 8.80
CA ILE A 215 4.78 15.83 9.24
C ILE A 215 3.95 16.59 8.20
N ASN A 216 4.60 17.43 7.37
CA ASN A 216 3.93 18.18 6.31
C ASN A 216 3.52 17.29 5.11
N ALA A 217 3.98 16.05 5.05
CA ALA A 217 3.50 15.07 4.09
C ALA A 217 2.14 14.46 4.49
N THR A 218 1.67 14.71 5.73
CA THR A 218 0.40 14.19 6.25
C THR A 218 -0.64 15.30 6.32
N GLN A 219 -1.36 15.52 5.22
CA GLN A 219 -2.50 16.45 5.20
C GLN A 219 -3.77 15.74 5.70
N THR A 220 -4.59 16.46 6.48
CA THR A 220 -5.82 15.92 7.07
C THR A 220 -6.75 15.31 6.02
N PHE A 221 -6.90 15.93 4.86
CA PHE A 221 -7.79 15.48 3.79
C PHE A 221 -7.35 14.17 3.10
N LYS A 222 -6.08 13.78 3.22
CA LYS A 222 -5.56 12.50 2.67
C LYS A 222 -5.65 11.34 3.66
N MET A 223 -5.80 11.65 4.96
CA MET A 223 -5.76 10.64 6.02
C MET A 223 -6.84 9.56 5.90
N PRO A 224 -8.10 9.89 5.52
CA PRO A 224 -9.13 8.87 5.40
C PRO A 224 -8.77 7.77 4.40
N ALA A 225 -8.32 8.12 3.18
CA ALA A 225 -7.98 7.14 2.15
C ALA A 225 -6.89 6.16 2.62
N LEU A 226 -5.81 6.68 3.23
CA LEU A 226 -4.73 5.84 3.75
C LEU A 226 -5.21 4.96 4.92
N SER A 227 -6.08 5.47 5.80
CA SER A 227 -6.66 4.68 6.89
C SER A 227 -7.52 3.54 6.37
N PHE A 228 -8.36 3.80 5.35
CA PHE A 228 -9.20 2.77 4.73
C PHE A 228 -8.37 1.70 4.04
N HIS A 229 -7.24 2.06 3.45
CA HIS A 229 -6.30 1.15 2.81
C HIS A 229 -5.60 0.23 3.81
N GLU A 230 -4.97 0.81 4.83
CA GLU A 230 -4.10 0.07 5.75
C GLU A 230 -4.86 -0.65 6.86
N ALA A 231 -5.93 -0.02 7.37
CA ALA A 231 -6.70 -0.57 8.48
C ALA A 231 -7.98 -1.29 7.97
N VAL A 232 -9.14 -0.74 8.28
CA VAL A 232 -10.43 -1.28 7.86
C VAL A 232 -11.12 -0.31 6.89
N PRO A 233 -11.77 -0.83 5.85
CA PRO A 233 -11.99 -2.24 5.49
C PRO A 233 -10.88 -2.86 4.63
N GLY A 234 -9.68 -2.24 4.55
CA GLY A 234 -8.56 -2.63 3.71
C GLY A 234 -7.74 -3.81 4.24
N HIS A 235 -6.42 -3.62 4.30
CA HIS A 235 -5.46 -4.69 4.61
C HIS A 235 -5.74 -5.41 5.93
N HIS A 236 -6.09 -4.68 6.99
CA HIS A 236 -6.37 -5.32 8.27
C HIS A 236 -7.55 -6.28 8.18
N LEU A 237 -8.69 -5.84 7.62
CA LEU A 237 -9.86 -6.70 7.47
C LEU A 237 -9.52 -7.97 6.67
N GLN A 238 -8.92 -7.81 5.49
CA GLN A 238 -8.61 -8.91 4.58
C GLN A 238 -7.63 -9.92 5.21
N ILE A 239 -6.54 -9.43 5.80
CA ILE A 239 -5.48 -10.30 6.34
C ILE A 239 -5.94 -10.98 7.63
N ALA A 240 -6.63 -10.26 8.53
CA ALA A 240 -7.11 -10.83 9.77
C ALA A 240 -8.18 -11.90 9.52
N LEU A 241 -9.16 -11.66 8.64
CA LEU A 241 -10.14 -12.68 8.27
C LEU A 241 -9.48 -13.93 7.68
N ASN A 242 -8.49 -13.77 6.79
CA ASN A 242 -7.76 -14.92 6.23
C ASN A 242 -7.00 -15.70 7.32
N GLN A 243 -6.34 -15.01 8.27
CA GLN A 243 -5.61 -15.66 9.36
C GLN A 243 -6.54 -16.38 10.34
N GLU A 244 -7.68 -15.78 10.67
CA GLU A 244 -8.65 -16.29 11.62
C GLU A 244 -9.54 -17.41 11.06
N ASN A 245 -9.67 -17.54 9.74
CA ASN A 245 -10.51 -18.53 9.08
C ASN A 245 -9.98 -19.95 9.33
N GLN A 246 -10.69 -20.72 10.15
CA GLN A 246 -10.29 -22.09 10.54
C GLN A 246 -10.40 -23.08 9.37
N ASN A 247 -11.16 -22.77 8.32
CA ASN A 247 -11.34 -23.61 7.14
C ASN A 247 -10.20 -23.45 6.10
N GLN A 248 -9.31 -22.47 6.30
CA GLN A 248 -8.19 -22.24 5.40
C GLN A 248 -6.98 -23.10 5.74
N THR A 249 -6.33 -23.64 4.70
CA THR A 249 -5.06 -24.36 4.84
C THR A 249 -3.93 -23.38 5.21
N LEU A 250 -2.85 -23.89 5.79
CA LEU A 250 -1.64 -23.08 6.03
C LEU A 250 -1.06 -22.49 4.74
N TRP A 251 -1.21 -23.20 3.61
CA TRP A 251 -0.81 -22.70 2.31
C TRP A 251 -1.61 -21.46 1.92
N ASN A 252 -2.92 -21.46 2.03
CA ASN A 252 -3.77 -20.32 1.70
C ASN A 252 -3.55 -19.15 2.65
N LYS A 253 -3.24 -19.43 3.93
CA LYS A 253 -2.96 -18.38 4.92
C LYS A 253 -1.60 -17.71 4.72
N PHE A 254 -0.55 -18.48 4.33
CA PHE A 254 0.83 -18.00 4.39
C PHE A 254 1.68 -18.37 3.17
N GLY A 255 1.33 -19.38 2.41
CA GLY A 255 2.16 -19.92 1.35
C GLY A 255 1.98 -19.20 0.00
N TYR A 256 0.79 -18.68 -0.27
CA TYR A 256 0.50 -17.96 -1.50
C TYR A 256 0.25 -16.47 -1.24
N ARG A 257 0.80 -15.64 -2.08
CA ARG A 257 0.62 -14.18 -2.05
C ARG A 257 0.49 -13.65 -3.47
N THR A 258 -0.46 -12.77 -3.71
CA THR A 258 -0.52 -11.97 -4.93
C THR A 258 -0.87 -10.53 -4.60
N SER A 259 -0.07 -9.63 -5.15
CA SER A 259 -0.24 -8.20 -4.99
C SER A 259 -1.59 -7.74 -5.58
N ALA A 260 -2.01 -8.29 -6.72
CA ALA A 260 -3.28 -7.94 -7.34
C ALA A 260 -4.49 -8.18 -6.43
N PHE A 261 -4.49 -9.25 -5.65
CA PHE A 261 -5.57 -9.50 -4.70
C PHE A 261 -5.49 -8.56 -3.50
N SER A 262 -4.33 -8.51 -2.83
CA SER A 262 -4.20 -7.78 -1.56
C SER A 262 -4.31 -6.27 -1.75
N GLU A 263 -3.60 -5.72 -2.73
CA GLU A 263 -3.62 -4.29 -3.04
C GLU A 263 -4.90 -3.88 -3.76
N GLY A 264 -5.39 -4.75 -4.65
CA GLY A 264 -6.67 -4.54 -5.32
C GLY A 264 -7.83 -4.49 -4.33
N TRP A 265 -7.82 -5.37 -3.31
CA TRP A 265 -8.78 -5.31 -2.21
C TRP A 265 -8.66 -3.99 -1.43
N ALA A 266 -7.46 -3.58 -1.05
CA ALA A 266 -7.27 -2.35 -0.28
C ALA A 266 -7.74 -1.10 -1.04
N LEU A 267 -7.50 -1.00 -2.35
CA LEU A 267 -8.05 0.06 -3.19
C LEU A 267 -9.57 -0.04 -3.37
N TYR A 268 -10.10 -1.25 -3.48
CA TYR A 268 -11.55 -1.45 -3.48
C TYR A 268 -12.17 -0.98 -2.17
N ALA A 269 -11.51 -1.24 -1.05
CA ALA A 269 -11.92 -0.83 0.29
C ALA A 269 -11.96 0.71 0.46
N GLU A 270 -10.99 1.44 -0.11
CA GLU A 270 -11.03 2.91 -0.19
C GLU A 270 -12.32 3.37 -0.90
N ARG A 271 -12.65 2.77 -2.04
CA ARG A 271 -13.87 3.12 -2.78
C ARG A 271 -15.14 2.74 -2.04
N LEU A 272 -15.17 1.58 -1.39
CA LEU A 272 -16.29 1.14 -0.56
C LEU A 272 -16.57 2.13 0.58
N ALA A 273 -15.53 2.65 1.22
CA ALA A 273 -15.65 3.64 2.28
C ALA A 273 -16.26 4.98 1.76
N VAL A 274 -15.90 5.39 0.55
CA VAL A 274 -16.55 6.54 -0.13
C VAL A 274 -18.04 6.27 -0.36
N GLU A 275 -18.38 5.09 -0.90
CA GLU A 275 -19.77 4.68 -1.17
C GLU A 275 -20.60 4.53 0.12
N ALA A 276 -19.96 4.16 1.22
CA ALA A 276 -20.56 4.08 2.55
C ALA A 276 -20.76 5.45 3.24
N GLY A 277 -20.34 6.55 2.60
CA GLY A 277 -20.51 7.92 3.12
C GLY A 277 -19.53 8.28 4.24
N LEU A 278 -18.37 7.62 4.31
CA LEU A 278 -17.33 7.95 5.30
C LEU A 278 -16.49 9.17 4.90
N ILE A 279 -16.49 9.54 3.63
CA ILE A 279 -15.92 10.80 3.15
C ILE A 279 -16.92 11.92 3.40
N LYS A 280 -16.51 12.97 4.11
CA LYS A 280 -17.43 13.98 4.70
C LYS A 280 -17.41 15.32 3.98
N ASP A 281 -16.32 15.66 3.34
CA ASP A 281 -16.19 16.94 2.68
C ASP A 281 -15.49 16.84 1.31
N PRO A 282 -15.56 17.89 0.47
CA PRO A 282 -14.94 17.89 -0.86
C PRO A 282 -13.43 17.67 -0.85
N TYR A 283 -12.71 18.12 0.17
CA TYR A 283 -11.26 17.96 0.24
C TYR A 283 -10.87 16.52 0.58
N GLU A 284 -11.59 15.86 1.49
CA GLU A 284 -11.41 14.42 1.72
C GLU A 284 -11.68 13.60 0.44
N MET A 285 -12.68 14.02 -0.37
CA MET A 285 -12.91 13.40 -1.67
C MET A 285 -11.73 13.63 -2.63
N ILE A 286 -11.14 14.82 -2.66
CA ILE A 286 -9.92 15.09 -3.43
C ILE A 286 -8.78 14.19 -2.93
N GLY A 287 -8.61 14.02 -1.63
CA GLY A 287 -7.60 13.13 -1.05
C GLY A 287 -7.79 11.66 -1.48
N SER A 288 -9.04 11.18 -1.49
CA SER A 288 -9.39 9.84 -1.98
C SER A 288 -9.10 9.70 -3.48
N LEU A 289 -9.50 10.66 -4.29
CA LEU A 289 -9.24 10.69 -5.73
C LEU A 289 -7.74 10.83 -6.04
N GLN A 290 -6.97 11.56 -5.23
CA GLN A 290 -5.51 11.66 -5.39
C GLN A 290 -4.84 10.31 -5.09
N SER A 291 -5.31 9.57 -4.07
CA SER A 291 -4.87 8.19 -3.82
C SER A 291 -5.13 7.28 -5.02
N GLU A 292 -6.30 7.40 -5.63
CA GLU A 292 -6.67 6.66 -6.84
C GLU A 292 -5.84 7.08 -8.06
N LEU A 293 -5.64 8.38 -8.25
CA LEU A 293 -4.84 8.95 -9.33
C LEU A 293 -3.39 8.46 -9.30
N PHE A 294 -2.79 8.43 -8.13
CA PHE A 294 -1.45 7.89 -7.94
C PHE A 294 -1.34 6.43 -8.41
N ARG A 295 -2.35 5.58 -8.11
CA ARG A 295 -2.37 4.18 -8.54
C ARG A 295 -2.71 4.02 -10.02
N ALA A 296 -3.49 4.91 -10.60
CA ALA A 296 -3.71 4.97 -12.06
C ALA A 296 -2.42 5.36 -12.79
N ALA A 297 -1.69 6.37 -12.31
CA ALA A 297 -0.40 6.79 -12.86
C ALA A 297 0.65 5.66 -12.82
N ARG A 298 0.61 4.77 -11.82
CA ARG A 298 1.48 3.58 -11.76
C ARG A 298 1.31 2.66 -12.98
N LEU A 299 0.09 2.51 -13.51
CA LEU A 299 -0.14 1.74 -14.74
C LEU A 299 0.64 2.31 -15.91
N VAL A 300 0.68 3.64 -16.00
CA VAL A 300 1.34 4.37 -17.10
C VAL A 300 2.86 4.32 -16.96
N VAL A 301 3.40 4.62 -15.78
CA VAL A 301 4.87 4.74 -15.62
C VAL A 301 5.57 3.39 -15.59
N ASP A 302 4.98 2.34 -15.00
CA ASP A 302 5.58 0.99 -15.00
C ASP A 302 5.67 0.45 -16.44
N THR A 303 4.59 0.54 -17.21
CA THR A 303 4.57 0.16 -18.64
C THR A 303 5.40 1.12 -19.50
N GLY A 304 5.45 2.40 -19.13
CA GLY A 304 6.32 3.41 -19.74
C GLY A 304 7.79 3.01 -19.68
N LEU A 305 8.27 2.71 -18.48
CA LEU A 305 9.65 2.28 -18.22
C LEU A 305 9.99 0.97 -18.93
N HIS A 306 9.14 -0.04 -18.80
CA HIS A 306 9.50 -1.42 -19.18
C HIS A 306 9.06 -1.84 -20.57
N SER A 307 8.13 -1.13 -21.21
CA SER A 307 7.62 -1.43 -22.55
C SER A 307 7.77 -0.25 -23.52
N LYS A 308 7.55 0.99 -23.07
CA LYS A 308 7.60 2.19 -23.93
C LYS A 308 8.97 2.87 -23.97
N LYS A 309 9.96 2.29 -23.27
CA LYS A 309 11.35 2.79 -23.26
C LYS A 309 11.52 4.16 -22.62
N TRP A 310 10.65 4.52 -21.70
CA TRP A 310 10.80 5.74 -20.94
C TRP A 310 12.07 5.69 -20.09
N THR A 311 12.71 6.83 -19.95
CA THR A 311 13.79 7.04 -19.00
C THR A 311 13.22 7.19 -17.57
N ARG A 312 14.08 7.01 -16.58
CA ARG A 312 13.77 7.29 -15.17
C ARG A 312 13.19 8.70 -15.01
N GLU A 313 13.82 9.70 -15.65
CA GLU A 313 13.39 11.10 -15.52
C GLU A 313 12.02 11.37 -16.15
N GLU A 314 11.72 10.80 -17.34
CA GLU A 314 10.39 10.91 -17.95
C GLU A 314 9.29 10.34 -17.06
N ALA A 315 9.55 9.21 -16.40
CA ALA A 315 8.61 8.61 -15.46
C ALA A 315 8.41 9.46 -14.18
N ILE A 316 9.50 10.04 -13.65
CA ILE A 316 9.43 10.96 -12.50
C ILE A 316 8.59 12.19 -12.85
N ILE A 317 8.87 12.83 -13.98
CA ILE A 317 8.13 14.01 -14.45
C ILE A 317 6.65 13.66 -14.62
N TYR A 318 6.35 12.50 -15.22
CA TYR A 318 4.96 12.07 -15.38
C TYR A 318 4.21 11.97 -14.02
N MET A 319 4.83 11.37 -12.99
CA MET A 319 4.23 11.28 -11.65
C MET A 319 4.00 12.66 -11.05
N MET A 320 4.97 13.56 -11.16
CA MET A 320 4.84 14.92 -10.65
C MET A 320 3.71 15.70 -11.34
N ASP A 321 3.69 15.68 -12.67
CA ASP A 321 2.76 16.47 -13.47
C ASP A 321 1.32 15.93 -13.44
N ASN A 322 1.17 14.61 -13.39
CA ASN A 322 -0.13 13.96 -13.55
C ASN A 322 -0.72 13.42 -12.25
N ALA A 323 0.08 13.05 -11.25
CA ALA A 323 -0.41 12.58 -9.96
C ALA A 323 -0.22 13.59 -8.82
N GLY A 324 0.52 14.68 -9.05
CA GLY A 324 0.79 15.71 -8.06
C GLY A 324 1.74 15.26 -6.95
N GLU A 325 2.57 14.26 -7.23
CA GLU A 325 3.56 13.75 -6.29
C GLU A 325 4.77 14.70 -6.21
N VAL A 326 5.36 14.79 -5.02
CA VAL A 326 6.62 15.54 -4.86
C VAL A 326 7.78 14.77 -5.46
N ARG A 327 8.81 15.48 -5.93
CA ARG A 327 9.93 14.88 -6.65
C ARG A 327 10.62 13.75 -5.87
N SER A 328 10.85 13.93 -4.57
CA SER A 328 11.53 12.93 -3.75
C SER A 328 10.75 11.61 -3.61
N GLU A 329 9.42 11.69 -3.55
CA GLU A 329 8.54 10.52 -3.54
C GLU A 329 8.49 9.87 -4.92
N SER A 330 8.37 10.67 -5.98
CA SER A 330 8.42 10.18 -7.37
C SER A 330 9.74 9.45 -7.66
N GLU A 331 10.88 9.98 -7.23
CA GLU A 331 12.19 9.33 -7.38
C GLU A 331 12.22 7.97 -6.68
N SER A 332 11.79 7.91 -5.43
CA SER A 332 11.75 6.66 -4.65
C SER A 332 10.84 5.60 -5.27
N GLU A 333 9.66 6.01 -5.71
CA GLU A 333 8.70 5.12 -6.33
C GLU A 333 9.16 4.62 -7.72
N ILE A 334 9.68 5.50 -8.57
CA ILE A 334 10.19 5.11 -9.88
C ILE A 334 11.39 4.16 -9.74
N GLU A 335 12.31 4.41 -8.82
CA GLU A 335 13.43 3.49 -8.54
C GLU A 335 12.94 2.13 -8.06
N ARG A 336 11.87 2.08 -7.26
CA ARG A 336 11.20 0.84 -6.88
C ARG A 336 10.61 0.11 -8.09
N TYR A 337 9.96 0.81 -9.02
CA TYR A 337 9.38 0.18 -10.22
C TYR A 337 10.46 -0.35 -11.16
N ILE A 338 11.58 0.36 -11.32
CA ILE A 338 12.73 -0.10 -12.13
C ILE A 338 13.22 -1.47 -11.64
N VAL A 339 13.35 -1.68 -10.32
CA VAL A 339 13.85 -2.94 -9.77
C VAL A 339 12.76 -4.00 -9.56
N TRP A 340 11.49 -3.61 -9.64
CA TRP A 340 10.36 -4.50 -9.41
C TRP A 340 9.29 -4.42 -10.51
N PRO A 341 9.65 -4.71 -11.76
CA PRO A 341 8.79 -4.50 -12.93
C PRO A 341 7.45 -5.25 -12.81
N GLY A 342 6.38 -4.57 -13.16
CA GLY A 342 5.00 -5.07 -13.17
C GLY A 342 4.30 -5.04 -11.80
N GLN A 343 5.03 -4.90 -10.68
CA GLN A 343 4.39 -4.91 -9.37
C GLN A 343 3.45 -3.71 -9.17
N ALA A 344 3.87 -2.53 -9.62
CA ALA A 344 3.10 -1.30 -9.44
C ALA A 344 1.74 -1.33 -10.16
N THR A 345 1.61 -2.11 -11.24
CA THR A 345 0.35 -2.25 -11.98
C THR A 345 -0.71 -3.07 -11.23
N SER A 346 -0.29 -3.93 -10.34
CA SER A 346 -1.16 -4.89 -9.65
C SER A 346 -2.25 -4.25 -8.81
N TYR A 347 -2.00 -3.09 -8.23
CA TYR A 347 -2.91 -2.32 -7.39
C TYR A 347 -4.22 -2.00 -8.12
N MET A 348 -4.10 -1.24 -9.19
CA MET A 348 -5.26 -0.76 -9.93
C MET A 348 -5.92 -1.88 -10.73
N ILE A 349 -5.15 -2.80 -11.33
CA ILE A 349 -5.71 -3.96 -12.05
C ILE A 349 -6.53 -4.83 -11.10
N GLY A 350 -6.05 -5.06 -9.88
CA GLY A 350 -6.78 -5.80 -8.86
C GLY A 350 -8.10 -5.15 -8.48
N ARG A 351 -8.08 -3.83 -8.22
CA ARG A 351 -9.28 -3.06 -7.93
C ARG A 351 -10.30 -3.13 -9.07
N ILE A 352 -9.86 -2.90 -10.30
CA ILE A 352 -10.73 -2.92 -11.48
C ILE A 352 -11.44 -4.27 -11.57
N LYS A 353 -10.71 -5.37 -11.42
CA LYS A 353 -11.29 -6.71 -11.48
C LYS A 353 -12.31 -6.95 -10.36
N ILE A 354 -12.02 -6.57 -9.12
CA ILE A 354 -12.98 -6.73 -8.00
C ILE A 354 -14.25 -5.89 -8.25
N MET A 355 -14.10 -4.66 -8.73
CA MET A 355 -15.24 -3.81 -9.09
C MET A 355 -16.07 -4.40 -10.23
N GLU A 356 -15.43 -4.89 -11.30
CA GLU A 356 -16.08 -5.59 -12.42
C GLU A 356 -16.90 -6.78 -11.94
N LEU A 357 -16.30 -7.62 -11.09
CA LEU A 357 -16.95 -8.81 -10.53
C LEU A 357 -18.16 -8.43 -9.67
N ARG A 358 -18.06 -7.38 -8.87
CA ARG A 358 -19.18 -6.86 -8.07
C ARG A 358 -20.33 -6.39 -8.94
N GLU A 359 -20.06 -5.56 -9.93
CA GLU A 359 -21.11 -5.03 -10.81
C GLU A 359 -21.75 -6.12 -11.68
N ARG A 360 -20.97 -7.13 -12.10
CA ARG A 360 -21.51 -8.32 -12.78
C ARG A 360 -22.46 -9.11 -11.88
N ALA A 361 -22.03 -9.41 -10.64
CA ALA A 361 -22.87 -10.11 -9.68
C ALA A 361 -24.17 -9.34 -9.38
N LYS A 362 -24.07 -8.02 -9.19
CA LYS A 362 -25.21 -7.14 -8.96
C LYS A 362 -26.18 -7.12 -10.16
N THR A 363 -25.66 -7.09 -11.37
CA THR A 363 -26.47 -7.08 -12.59
C THR A 363 -27.21 -8.40 -12.79
N GLU A 364 -26.52 -9.53 -12.60
CA GLU A 364 -27.09 -10.87 -12.84
C GLU A 364 -28.05 -11.32 -11.73
N LEU A 365 -27.79 -10.98 -10.49
CA LEU A 365 -28.63 -11.35 -9.35
C LEU A 365 -29.78 -10.35 -9.10
N GLY A 366 -29.64 -9.10 -9.55
CA GLY A 366 -30.67 -8.08 -9.33
C GLY A 366 -31.00 -7.90 -7.85
N ASN A 367 -32.28 -8.08 -7.47
CA ASN A 367 -32.72 -7.92 -6.09
C ASN A 367 -32.22 -9.01 -5.11
N ARG A 368 -31.58 -10.06 -5.62
CA ARG A 368 -30.97 -11.13 -4.80
C ARG A 368 -29.51 -10.85 -4.49
N PHE A 369 -28.94 -9.80 -5.06
CA PHE A 369 -27.56 -9.41 -4.74
C PHE A 369 -27.47 -8.87 -3.32
N ASP A 370 -26.59 -9.46 -2.52
CA ASP A 370 -26.20 -8.94 -1.20
C ASP A 370 -24.70 -8.64 -1.20
N ILE A 371 -24.34 -7.41 -0.85
CA ILE A 371 -22.96 -6.96 -0.81
C ILE A 371 -22.13 -7.72 0.23
N LYS A 372 -22.74 -8.15 1.33
CA LYS A 372 -22.07 -8.92 2.38
C LYS A 372 -21.68 -10.31 1.89
N ASP A 373 -22.60 -10.96 1.17
CA ASP A 373 -22.35 -12.29 0.59
C ASP A 373 -21.25 -12.21 -0.49
N PHE A 374 -21.29 -11.17 -1.32
CA PHE A 374 -20.21 -10.90 -2.27
C PHE A 374 -18.87 -10.74 -1.57
N HIS A 375 -18.80 -9.95 -0.50
CA HIS A 375 -17.57 -9.77 0.27
C HIS A 375 -17.11 -11.08 0.94
N SER A 376 -18.04 -11.91 1.42
CA SER A 376 -17.69 -13.25 1.94
C SER A 376 -17.05 -14.12 0.85
N VAL A 377 -17.58 -14.10 -0.39
CA VAL A 377 -16.97 -14.83 -1.53
C VAL A 377 -15.55 -14.35 -1.78
N VAL A 378 -15.31 -13.03 -1.75
CA VAL A 378 -13.98 -12.47 -2.01
C VAL A 378 -13.00 -12.82 -0.88
N LEU A 379 -13.38 -12.63 0.39
CA LEU A 379 -12.45 -12.63 1.52
C LEU A 379 -12.24 -14.00 2.17
N MET A 380 -13.29 -14.87 2.18
CA MET A 380 -13.24 -16.10 2.96
C MET A 380 -12.56 -17.27 2.25
N ASN A 381 -12.11 -17.06 1.00
CA ASN A 381 -11.40 -18.07 0.21
C ASN A 381 -9.86 -17.91 0.22
N GLY A 382 -9.34 -16.96 1.01
CA GLY A 382 -7.90 -16.66 1.07
C GLY A 382 -7.42 -15.75 -0.07
N ILE A 383 -6.11 -15.58 -0.17
CA ILE A 383 -5.51 -14.80 -1.26
C ILE A 383 -5.47 -15.66 -2.52
N LEU A 384 -6.08 -15.18 -3.60
CA LEU A 384 -6.27 -15.93 -4.84
C LEU A 384 -5.77 -15.15 -6.07
N PRO A 385 -5.37 -15.84 -7.16
CA PRO A 385 -5.29 -15.20 -8.47
C PRO A 385 -6.66 -14.62 -8.85
N LEU A 386 -6.68 -13.47 -9.53
CA LEU A 386 -7.93 -12.82 -9.94
C LEU A 386 -8.80 -13.70 -10.84
N THR A 387 -8.18 -14.54 -11.67
CA THR A 387 -8.90 -15.53 -12.51
C THR A 387 -9.61 -16.60 -11.68
N VAL A 388 -9.04 -17.00 -10.54
CA VAL A 388 -9.69 -17.94 -9.61
C VAL A 388 -10.80 -17.24 -8.83
N LEU A 389 -10.58 -16.00 -8.40
CA LEU A 389 -11.63 -15.19 -7.78
C LEU A 389 -12.83 -15.03 -8.72
N GLU A 390 -12.59 -14.77 -10.00
CA GLU A 390 -13.64 -14.67 -11.02
C GLU A 390 -14.49 -15.96 -11.08
N ALA A 391 -13.83 -17.12 -11.12
CA ALA A 391 -14.55 -18.40 -11.13
C ALA A 391 -15.42 -18.62 -9.87
N LEU A 392 -14.96 -18.17 -8.69
CA LEU A 392 -15.75 -18.23 -7.46
C LEU A 392 -16.97 -17.30 -7.48
N VAL A 393 -16.81 -16.09 -8.04
CA VAL A 393 -17.93 -15.17 -8.21
C VAL A 393 -18.95 -15.70 -9.23
N ASP A 394 -18.49 -16.32 -10.32
CA ASP A 394 -19.38 -16.99 -11.29
C ASP A 394 -20.18 -18.13 -10.64
N GLN A 395 -19.52 -18.91 -9.77
CA GLN A 395 -20.21 -19.94 -9.00
C GLN A 395 -21.24 -19.32 -8.05
N TYR A 396 -20.89 -18.27 -7.31
CA TYR A 396 -21.81 -17.55 -6.43
C TYR A 396 -23.04 -17.04 -7.18
N ILE A 397 -22.84 -16.43 -8.35
CA ILE A 397 -23.93 -15.96 -9.19
C ILE A 397 -24.84 -17.13 -9.59
N LYS A 398 -24.26 -18.24 -10.07
CA LYS A 398 -25.01 -19.41 -10.50
C LYS A 398 -25.83 -20.06 -9.38
N GLU A 399 -25.30 -20.10 -8.16
CA GLU A 399 -25.96 -20.72 -7.00
C GLU A 399 -27.11 -19.86 -6.46
N ASN A 400 -27.10 -18.55 -6.73
CA ASN A 400 -28.09 -17.58 -6.26
C ASN A 400 -29.00 -17.03 -7.39
N SER A 401 -28.86 -17.55 -8.61
CA SER A 401 -29.67 -17.15 -9.79
C SER A 401 -31.07 -17.75 -9.89
#